data_6e0b7ddcc0e099b8ed80a016ca6de2a6
#
_entry.id   6e0b7ddcc0e099b8ed80a016ca6de2a6
#
_cell.length_a   1.000
_cell.length_b   1.000
_cell.length_c   1.000
_cell.angle_alpha   90.00
_cell.angle_beta   90.00
_cell.angle_gamma   90.00
#
_symmetry.space_group_name_H-M   'P 1'
#
loop_
_entity.id
_entity.type
_entity.pdbx_description
1 polymer ?
#
loop_
_entity_poly.entity_id
_entity_poly.type
_entity_poly.pdbx_seq_one_letter_code
_entity_poly.pdbx_strand_id
1 'polypeptide(L)'
;MIKVKDSMTTESLTDFESEIYLVLDIRDLGFTDDQFFRLCRDNEELDIEMSGAGELIIMSPNRPTTGRKHMRIGYRLTAWSDQNGTGDVYDATSIFALPNGAKRSPDAAWILKSRWAALTEEEQERFTPPISPDFIVEVRSRNDRMKRLKAKMQEYIANGVRLAWLLDPIDNRAYIYRSSEPVQELEKPEVLNGDPVLPGFQFDFREIL
;
A
#
# COMPACT_ATOMS: atom_id res chain seq x y z
N MET A 1 -24.26 9.25 12.21
CA MET A 1 -24.85 8.21 11.31
C MET A 1 -23.76 7.76 10.35
N ILE A 2 -23.31 6.50 10.48
CA ILE A 2 -22.27 5.94 9.61
C ILE A 2 -22.86 5.81 8.20
N LYS A 3 -22.24 6.49 7.22
CA LYS A 3 -22.64 6.35 5.81
C LYS A 3 -21.76 5.31 5.15
N VAL A 4 -22.35 4.19 4.72
CA VAL A 4 -21.69 3.22 3.85
C VAL A 4 -21.64 3.81 2.45
N LYS A 5 -20.45 4.11 1.97
CA LYS A 5 -20.23 4.54 0.58
C LYS A 5 -19.96 3.31 -0.27
N ASP A 6 -20.80 3.05 -1.21
CA ASP A 6 -20.90 1.88 -2.10
C ASP A 6 -21.64 0.68 -1.52
N SER A 7 -22.95 0.69 -1.78
CA SER A 7 -23.80 -0.47 -1.63
C SER A 7 -23.36 -1.57 -2.60
N MET A 8 -23.32 -2.80 -2.08
CA MET A 8 -23.31 -4.02 -2.88
C MET A 8 -24.41 -3.89 -3.94
N THR A 9 -24.05 -3.93 -5.22
CA THR A 9 -25.02 -4.17 -6.27
C THR A 9 -25.57 -5.56 -6.05
N THR A 10 -26.88 -5.68 -5.85
CA THR A 10 -27.62 -6.93 -5.75
C THR A 10 -27.61 -7.66 -7.10
N GLU A 11 -26.50 -8.29 -7.44
CA GLU A 11 -26.46 -9.33 -8.46
C GLU A 11 -26.01 -10.63 -7.79
N SER A 12 -26.99 -11.52 -7.66
CA SER A 12 -26.95 -12.94 -7.27
C SER A 12 -26.14 -13.33 -6.01
N LEU A 13 -26.87 -13.81 -5.02
CA LEU A 13 -26.40 -14.52 -3.80
C LEU A 13 -25.66 -15.84 -4.07
N THR A 14 -25.09 -16.04 -5.23
CA THR A 14 -24.35 -17.26 -5.61
C THR A 14 -22.84 -17.08 -5.70
N ASP A 15 -22.32 -15.87 -5.53
CA ASP A 15 -20.88 -15.62 -5.54
C ASP A 15 -20.36 -15.36 -4.10
N PHE A 16 -20.13 -16.44 -3.35
CA PHE A 16 -19.40 -16.43 -2.08
C PHE A 16 -17.91 -16.04 -2.25
N GLU A 17 -17.50 -15.60 -3.45
CA GLU A 17 -16.14 -15.21 -3.79
C GLU A 17 -15.94 -13.68 -3.90
N SER A 18 -16.91 -12.85 -3.53
CA SER A 18 -16.72 -11.41 -3.54
C SER A 18 -15.78 -11.00 -2.42
N GLU A 19 -14.59 -10.50 -2.76
CA GLU A 19 -13.70 -9.85 -1.80
C GLU A 19 -14.44 -8.69 -1.13
N ILE A 20 -14.36 -8.63 0.19
CA ILE A 20 -14.95 -7.53 0.96
C ILE A 20 -14.10 -6.28 0.69
N TYR A 21 -14.75 -5.23 0.23
CA TYR A 21 -14.21 -3.90 0.18
C TYR A 21 -15.25 -2.91 0.69
N LEU A 22 -15.12 -2.54 1.96
CA LEU A 22 -16.06 -1.64 2.64
C LEU A 22 -15.37 -0.32 2.97
N VAL A 23 -16.02 0.80 2.68
CA VAL A 23 -15.55 2.13 3.05
C VAL A 23 -16.58 2.79 3.95
N LEU A 24 -16.15 3.15 5.16
CA LEU A 24 -16.95 3.85 6.16
C LEU A 24 -16.41 5.27 6.34
N ASP A 25 -17.28 6.27 6.22
CA ASP A 25 -16.95 7.66 6.54
C ASP A 25 -17.00 7.84 8.06
N ILE A 26 -15.84 8.03 8.68
CA ILE A 26 -15.68 8.15 10.15
C ILE A 26 -15.11 9.51 10.57
N ARG A 27 -15.02 10.49 9.64
CA ARG A 27 -14.32 11.76 9.90
C ARG A 27 -14.90 12.57 11.05
N ASP A 28 -16.20 12.46 11.30
CA ASP A 28 -16.87 13.18 12.38
C ASP A 28 -16.91 12.42 13.72
N LEU A 29 -16.29 11.21 13.77
CA LEU A 29 -16.33 10.35 14.97
C LEU A 29 -15.16 10.59 15.93
N GLY A 30 -14.17 11.42 15.57
CA GLY A 30 -12.97 11.64 16.39
C GLY A 30 -12.18 10.36 16.64
N PHE A 31 -12.04 9.51 15.61
CA PHE A 31 -11.38 8.21 15.72
C PHE A 31 -9.89 8.37 15.99
N THR A 32 -9.42 7.82 17.11
CA THR A 32 -8.05 7.97 17.59
C THR A 32 -7.14 6.83 17.10
N ASP A 33 -5.82 7.01 17.20
CA ASP A 33 -4.82 5.96 16.87
C ASP A 33 -5.00 4.73 17.76
N ASP A 34 -5.32 4.90 19.03
CA ASP A 34 -5.65 3.83 19.97
C ASP A 34 -6.88 3.02 19.53
N GLN A 35 -7.91 3.70 19.05
CA GLN A 35 -9.13 3.04 18.55
C GLN A 35 -8.84 2.30 17.25
N PHE A 36 -8.01 2.87 16.36
CA PHE A 36 -7.57 2.19 15.15
C PHE A 36 -6.77 0.92 15.48
N PHE A 37 -5.81 1.01 16.39
CA PHE A 37 -5.03 -0.15 16.84
C PHE A 37 -5.93 -1.26 17.41
N ARG A 38 -6.87 -0.92 18.32
CA ARG A 38 -7.80 -1.90 18.89
C ARG A 38 -8.67 -2.55 17.83
N LEU A 39 -9.14 -1.76 16.86
CA LEU A 39 -9.94 -2.28 15.76
C LEU A 39 -9.17 -3.31 14.93
N CYS A 40 -7.91 -3.02 14.57
CA CYS A 40 -7.05 -3.98 13.85
C CYS A 40 -6.77 -5.23 14.69
N ARG A 41 -6.40 -5.06 15.95
CA ARG A 41 -6.11 -6.17 16.87
C ARG A 41 -7.31 -7.10 17.09
N ASP A 42 -8.50 -6.52 17.22
CA ASP A 42 -9.73 -7.28 17.53
C ASP A 42 -10.36 -7.90 16.25
N ASN A 43 -9.78 -7.65 15.05
CA ASN A 43 -10.23 -8.16 13.75
C ASN A 43 -9.01 -8.54 12.89
N GLU A 44 -8.17 -9.44 13.41
CA GLU A 44 -6.89 -9.84 12.79
C GLU A 44 -7.04 -10.48 11.40
N GLU A 45 -8.24 -10.95 11.07
CA GLU A 45 -8.58 -11.54 9.77
C GLU A 45 -8.87 -10.50 8.68
N LEU A 46 -8.91 -9.21 9.03
CA LEU A 46 -9.24 -8.13 8.10
C LEU A 46 -8.03 -7.24 7.84
N ASP A 47 -7.85 -6.86 6.60
CA ASP A 47 -6.94 -5.78 6.23
C ASP A 47 -7.67 -4.44 6.40
N ILE A 48 -7.19 -3.61 7.33
CA ILE A 48 -7.84 -2.35 7.69
C ILE A 48 -6.89 -1.18 7.47
N GLU A 49 -7.34 -0.21 6.69
CA GLU A 49 -6.65 1.06 6.45
C GLU A 49 -7.53 2.24 6.84
N MET A 50 -6.93 3.42 6.94
CA MET A 50 -7.63 4.69 7.08
C MET A 50 -7.06 5.72 6.10
N SER A 51 -7.93 6.37 5.31
CA SER A 51 -7.51 7.47 4.43
C SER A 51 -7.34 8.78 5.20
N GLY A 52 -6.53 9.71 4.67
CA GLY A 52 -6.41 11.06 5.23
C GLY A 52 -7.70 11.88 5.15
N ALA A 53 -8.68 11.42 4.39
CA ALA A 53 -10.03 12.00 4.36
C ALA A 53 -10.94 11.48 5.49
N GLY A 54 -10.43 10.64 6.41
CA GLY A 54 -11.20 10.04 7.50
C GLY A 54 -12.15 8.94 7.04
N GLU A 55 -11.74 8.14 6.07
CA GLU A 55 -12.46 6.95 5.63
C GLU A 55 -11.76 5.71 6.17
N LEU A 56 -12.49 4.86 6.90
CA LEU A 56 -12.05 3.53 7.28
C LEU A 56 -12.30 2.59 6.11
N ILE A 57 -11.24 1.88 5.68
CA ILE A 57 -11.25 0.96 4.53
C ILE A 57 -10.99 -0.44 5.07
N ILE A 58 -11.95 -1.33 4.86
CA ILE A 58 -11.88 -2.72 5.33
C ILE A 58 -11.85 -3.63 4.12
N MET A 59 -10.86 -4.49 4.06
CA MET A 59 -10.61 -5.41 2.95
C MET A 59 -10.53 -6.85 3.45
N SER A 60 -10.89 -7.80 2.61
CA SER A 60 -10.63 -9.22 2.87
C SER A 60 -9.17 -9.56 2.57
N PRO A 61 -8.64 -10.65 3.17
CA PRO A 61 -7.30 -11.13 2.86
C PRO A 61 -7.09 -11.41 1.37
N ASN A 62 -5.84 -11.28 0.95
CA ASN A 62 -5.44 -11.47 -0.44
C ASN A 62 -5.65 -12.91 -0.93
N ARG A 63 -6.04 -13.08 -2.19
CA ARG A 63 -6.05 -14.39 -2.85
C ARG A 63 -4.61 -14.93 -3.01
N PRO A 64 -4.42 -16.25 -3.02
CA PRO A 64 -3.09 -16.86 -3.19
C PRO A 64 -2.33 -16.37 -4.44
N THR A 65 -3.04 -16.08 -5.54
CA THR A 65 -2.45 -15.53 -6.76
C THR A 65 -1.89 -14.13 -6.56
N THR A 66 -2.54 -13.28 -5.77
CA THR A 66 -2.07 -11.95 -5.38
C THR A 66 -0.90 -12.08 -4.40
N GLY A 67 -1.04 -12.90 -3.35
CA GLY A 67 0.04 -13.16 -2.40
C GLY A 67 1.33 -13.66 -3.04
N ARG A 68 1.25 -14.51 -4.09
CA ARG A 68 2.42 -14.93 -4.87
C ARG A 68 3.13 -13.76 -5.52
N LYS A 69 2.40 -12.78 -6.04
CA LYS A 69 2.97 -11.58 -6.68
C LYS A 69 3.65 -10.67 -5.65
N HIS A 70 3.00 -10.44 -4.51
CA HIS A 70 3.57 -9.66 -3.40
C HIS A 70 4.89 -10.32 -2.92
N MET A 71 4.89 -11.64 -2.70
CA MET A 71 6.09 -12.36 -2.29
C MET A 71 7.21 -12.25 -3.32
N ARG A 72 6.89 -12.27 -4.63
CA ARG A 72 7.90 -12.14 -5.68
C ARG A 72 8.56 -10.75 -5.66
N ILE A 73 7.75 -9.71 -5.52
CA ILE A 73 8.24 -8.32 -5.42
C ILE A 73 9.05 -8.15 -4.13
N GLY A 74 8.51 -8.58 -2.99
CA GLY A 74 9.18 -8.51 -1.70
C GLY A 74 10.54 -9.22 -1.71
N TYR A 75 10.62 -10.42 -2.29
CA TYR A 75 11.88 -11.16 -2.44
C TYR A 75 12.93 -10.37 -3.25
N ARG A 76 12.54 -9.81 -4.41
CA ARG A 76 13.48 -9.05 -5.26
C ARG A 76 13.94 -7.77 -4.58
N LEU A 77 13.02 -7.07 -3.91
CA LEU A 77 13.33 -5.85 -3.18
C LEU A 77 14.26 -6.14 -1.99
N THR A 78 13.99 -7.20 -1.21
CA THR A 78 14.83 -7.62 -0.08
C THR A 78 16.23 -8.04 -0.55
N ALA A 79 16.32 -8.87 -1.59
CA ALA A 79 17.61 -9.32 -2.11
C ALA A 79 18.48 -8.14 -2.61
N TRP A 80 17.86 -7.12 -3.22
CA TRP A 80 18.57 -5.89 -3.57
C TRP A 80 18.92 -5.07 -2.33
N SER A 81 17.99 -4.91 -1.37
CA SER A 81 18.21 -4.11 -0.16
C SER A 81 19.35 -4.66 0.70
N ASP A 82 19.45 -6.00 0.83
CA ASP A 82 20.54 -6.67 1.56
C ASP A 82 21.91 -6.39 0.93
N GLN A 83 22.00 -6.34 -0.40
CA GLN A 83 23.23 -6.01 -1.12
C GLN A 83 23.56 -4.53 -1.03
N ASN A 84 22.57 -3.67 -1.10
CA ASN A 84 22.71 -2.21 -1.03
C ASN A 84 23.03 -1.74 0.40
N GLY A 85 22.40 -2.35 1.40
CA GLY A 85 22.64 -2.12 2.84
C GLY A 85 22.13 -0.80 3.40
N THR A 86 21.45 0.05 2.59
CA THR A 86 21.06 1.41 2.98
C THR A 86 19.66 1.53 3.58
N GLY A 87 18.82 0.52 3.49
CA GLY A 87 17.44 0.51 3.98
C GLY A 87 16.93 -0.86 4.31
N ASP A 88 15.70 -0.94 4.77
CA ASP A 88 14.99 -2.16 5.13
C ASP A 88 13.66 -2.26 4.39
N VAL A 89 13.22 -3.49 4.13
CA VAL A 89 11.98 -3.81 3.42
C VAL A 89 10.90 -4.19 4.42
N TYR A 90 9.68 -3.74 4.16
CA TYR A 90 8.50 -4.01 4.96
C TYR A 90 7.43 -4.66 4.09
N ASP A 91 6.71 -5.60 4.67
CA ASP A 91 5.66 -6.39 3.99
C ASP A 91 4.28 -5.72 4.02
N ALA A 92 3.31 -6.39 3.39
CA ALA A 92 1.94 -5.91 3.25
C ALA A 92 1.15 -5.82 4.58
N THR A 93 1.68 -6.32 5.69
CA THR A 93 1.05 -6.22 7.02
C THR A 93 1.54 -5.00 7.82
N SER A 94 2.58 -4.34 7.32
CA SER A 94 3.18 -3.17 7.96
C SER A 94 2.36 -1.91 7.66
N ILE A 95 1.82 -1.28 8.70
CA ILE A 95 0.98 -0.07 8.58
C ILE A 95 1.80 1.17 8.97
N PHE A 96 1.78 2.20 8.13
CA PHE A 96 2.49 3.46 8.36
C PHE A 96 1.50 4.62 8.57
N ALA A 97 1.77 5.47 9.56
CA ALA A 97 1.02 6.71 9.75
C ALA A 97 1.63 7.82 8.86
N LEU A 98 0.87 8.27 7.87
CA LEU A 98 1.28 9.34 6.99
C LEU A 98 1.00 10.74 7.61
N PRO A 99 1.71 11.80 7.18
CA PRO A 99 1.54 13.16 7.73
C PRO A 99 0.11 13.72 7.70
N ASN A 100 -0.71 13.30 6.74
CA ASN A 100 -2.13 13.69 6.67
C ASN A 100 -3.06 12.89 7.60
N GLY A 101 -2.51 12.01 8.45
CA GLY A 101 -3.25 11.14 9.36
C GLY A 101 -3.72 9.83 8.77
N ALA A 102 -3.48 9.57 7.49
CA ALA A 102 -3.77 8.27 6.88
C ALA A 102 -2.96 7.16 7.56
N LYS A 103 -3.55 5.97 7.65
CA LYS A 103 -2.90 4.72 8.05
C LYS A 103 -2.93 3.78 6.85
N ARG A 104 -1.77 3.54 6.27
CA ARG A 104 -1.65 2.81 5.01
C ARG A 104 -0.71 1.63 5.10
N SER A 105 -1.10 0.52 4.48
CA SER A 105 -0.32 -0.70 4.35
C SER A 105 -0.10 -0.98 2.86
N PRO A 106 1.07 -0.63 2.29
CA PRO A 106 1.40 -0.96 0.91
C PRO A 106 1.79 -2.43 0.77
N ASP A 107 1.61 -3.01 -0.40
CA ASP A 107 1.97 -4.42 -0.67
C ASP A 107 3.46 -4.73 -0.48
N ALA A 108 4.32 -3.73 -0.64
CA ALA A 108 5.72 -3.72 -0.19
C ALA A 108 6.18 -2.28 0.01
N ALA A 109 7.04 -2.07 1.01
CA ALA A 109 7.66 -0.78 1.27
C ALA A 109 9.17 -0.93 1.51
N TRP A 110 9.90 0.17 1.31
CA TRP A 110 11.29 0.28 1.67
C TRP A 110 11.57 1.63 2.31
N ILE A 111 12.36 1.63 3.38
CA ILE A 111 12.71 2.83 4.15
C ILE A 111 14.22 2.88 4.35
N LEU A 112 14.82 4.06 4.13
CA LEU A 112 16.22 4.31 4.46
C LEU A 112 16.47 4.09 5.96
N LYS A 113 17.51 3.32 6.32
CA LYS A 113 17.93 3.11 7.72
C LYS A 113 18.13 4.41 8.48
N SER A 114 18.70 5.43 7.83
CA SER A 114 18.92 6.73 8.45
C SER A 114 17.61 7.45 8.81
N ARG A 115 16.54 7.27 8.03
CA ARG A 115 15.22 7.85 8.33
C ARG A 115 14.52 7.06 9.43
N TRP A 116 14.62 5.72 9.40
CA TRP A 116 14.10 4.88 10.47
C TRP A 116 14.79 5.17 11.81
N ALA A 117 16.11 5.26 11.80
CA ALA A 117 16.91 5.58 13.00
C ALA A 117 16.71 7.02 13.52
N ALA A 118 16.09 7.90 12.75
CA ALA A 118 15.72 9.24 13.23
C ALA A 118 14.44 9.25 14.08
N LEU A 119 13.66 8.17 14.04
CA LEU A 119 12.53 7.97 14.94
C LEU A 119 13.05 7.61 16.33
N THR A 120 12.31 8.01 17.37
CA THR A 120 12.55 7.50 18.72
C THR A 120 12.22 6.02 18.83
N GLU A 121 12.80 5.32 19.81
CA GLU A 121 12.48 3.90 20.06
C GLU A 121 10.97 3.70 20.27
N GLU A 122 10.30 4.62 20.99
CA GLU A 122 8.84 4.59 21.17
C GLU A 122 8.08 4.69 19.85
N GLU A 123 8.53 5.55 18.92
CA GLU A 123 7.91 5.71 17.60
C GLU A 123 8.13 4.50 16.70
N GLN A 124 9.30 3.86 16.77
CA GLN A 124 9.62 2.64 16.02
C GLN A 124 8.75 1.45 16.45
N GLU A 125 8.42 1.38 17.75
CA GLU A 125 7.60 0.30 18.34
C GLU A 125 6.08 0.56 18.21
N ARG A 126 5.66 1.70 17.68
CA ARG A 126 4.23 1.97 17.44
C ARG A 126 3.67 1.00 16.41
N PHE A 127 2.43 0.60 16.60
CA PHE A 127 1.67 -0.18 15.60
C PHE A 127 1.60 0.53 14.24
N THR A 128 1.55 1.87 14.26
CA THR A 128 1.60 2.72 13.07
C THR A 128 2.72 3.77 13.25
N PRO A 129 4.00 3.44 12.93
CA PRO A 129 5.09 4.40 13.03
C PRO A 129 4.82 5.65 12.18
N PRO A 130 5.16 6.86 12.69
CA PRO A 130 4.88 8.13 12.00
C PRO A 130 5.92 8.40 10.92
N ILE A 131 5.98 7.57 9.91
CA ILE A 131 6.93 7.67 8.80
C ILE A 131 6.27 7.30 7.48
N SER A 132 6.54 8.12 6.45
CA SER A 132 6.23 7.74 5.08
C SER A 132 7.42 6.96 4.51
N PRO A 133 7.22 5.76 3.95
CA PRO A 133 8.28 5.02 3.26
C PRO A 133 8.93 5.84 2.13
N ASP A 134 10.19 5.54 1.79
CA ASP A 134 10.86 6.16 0.64
C ASP A 134 10.35 5.57 -0.68
N PHE A 135 10.01 4.29 -0.66
CA PHE A 135 9.46 3.56 -1.79
C PHE A 135 8.30 2.67 -1.36
N ILE A 136 7.27 2.58 -2.20
CA ILE A 136 6.16 1.63 -2.04
C ILE A 136 5.77 0.99 -3.35
N VAL A 137 5.16 -0.18 -3.24
CA VAL A 137 4.50 -0.88 -4.35
C VAL A 137 3.07 -1.21 -3.96
N GLU A 138 2.14 -1.01 -4.89
CA GLU A 138 0.77 -1.53 -4.86
C GLU A 138 0.54 -2.40 -6.10
N VAL A 139 -0.06 -3.56 -5.93
CA VAL A 139 -0.35 -4.51 -7.02
C VAL A 139 -1.85 -4.63 -7.18
N ARG A 140 -2.35 -4.25 -8.32
CA ARG A 140 -3.79 -4.36 -8.62
C ARG A 140 -4.26 -5.81 -8.57
N SER A 141 -5.25 -6.07 -7.74
CA SER A 141 -6.07 -7.28 -7.72
C SER A 141 -7.28 -7.16 -8.66
N ARG A 142 -8.01 -8.26 -8.91
CA ARG A 142 -9.16 -8.26 -9.84
C ARG A 142 -10.31 -7.35 -9.40
N ASN A 143 -10.47 -7.18 -8.09
CA ASN A 143 -11.60 -6.42 -7.52
C ASN A 143 -11.24 -4.96 -7.25
N ASP A 144 -9.98 -4.58 -7.48
CA ASP A 144 -9.55 -3.21 -7.28
C ASP A 144 -10.09 -2.28 -8.36
N ARG A 145 -10.61 -1.15 -7.91
CA ARG A 145 -10.99 -0.06 -8.81
C ARG A 145 -9.77 0.84 -9.05
N MET A 146 -9.27 0.86 -10.27
CA MET A 146 -8.10 1.64 -10.68
C MET A 146 -8.17 3.11 -10.21
N LYS A 147 -9.35 3.72 -10.22
CA LYS A 147 -9.54 5.11 -9.73
C LYS A 147 -9.13 5.26 -8.26
N ARG A 148 -9.45 4.26 -7.40
CA ARG A 148 -9.10 4.29 -5.97
C ARG A 148 -7.61 4.07 -5.76
N LEU A 149 -7.03 3.09 -6.48
CA LEU A 149 -5.58 2.84 -6.43
C LEU A 149 -4.80 4.08 -6.86
N LYS A 150 -5.18 4.72 -7.97
CA LYS A 150 -4.54 5.96 -8.43
C LYS A 150 -4.66 7.08 -7.38
N ALA A 151 -5.78 7.21 -6.70
CA ALA A 151 -5.94 8.19 -5.61
C ALA A 151 -5.07 7.84 -4.39
N LYS A 152 -4.97 6.56 -3.99
CA LYS A 152 -4.08 6.08 -2.94
C LYS A 152 -2.61 6.38 -3.26
N MET A 153 -2.18 6.15 -4.51
CA MET A 153 -0.83 6.47 -4.96
C MET A 153 -0.51 7.98 -4.87
N GLN A 154 -1.46 8.82 -5.28
CA GLN A 154 -1.31 10.27 -5.14
C GLN A 154 -1.23 10.69 -3.67
N GLU A 155 -2.00 10.07 -2.77
CA GLU A 155 -1.93 10.30 -1.33
C GLU A 155 -0.53 9.94 -0.79
N TYR A 156 0.06 8.80 -1.17
CA TYR A 156 1.42 8.45 -0.79
C TYR A 156 2.44 9.52 -1.20
N ILE A 157 2.42 9.95 -2.45
CA ILE A 157 3.37 10.96 -2.97
C ILE A 157 3.17 12.31 -2.28
N ALA A 158 1.92 12.73 -2.08
CA ALA A 158 1.59 13.99 -1.39
C ALA A 158 2.05 13.98 0.08
N ASN A 159 2.25 12.80 0.67
CA ASN A 159 2.69 12.61 2.05
C ASN A 159 4.17 12.19 2.17
N GLY A 160 4.98 12.37 1.13
CA GLY A 160 6.43 12.28 1.24
C GLY A 160 7.04 10.95 0.76
N VAL A 161 6.26 10.02 0.21
CA VAL A 161 6.80 8.88 -0.53
C VAL A 161 7.53 9.42 -1.76
N ARG A 162 8.77 9.01 -1.97
CA ARG A 162 9.64 9.54 -3.04
C ARG A 162 9.44 8.84 -4.37
N LEU A 163 9.17 7.53 -4.34
CA LEU A 163 8.89 6.69 -5.50
C LEU A 163 7.77 5.71 -5.14
N ALA A 164 6.77 5.61 -5.99
CA ALA A 164 5.70 4.64 -5.80
C ALA A 164 5.34 3.95 -7.12
N TRP A 165 5.20 2.64 -7.09
CA TRP A 165 4.80 1.82 -8.23
C TRP A 165 3.40 1.25 -8.03
N LEU A 166 2.49 1.56 -8.94
CA LEU A 166 1.23 0.84 -9.07
C LEU A 166 1.37 -0.15 -10.24
N LEU A 167 1.37 -1.43 -9.91
CA LEU A 167 1.55 -2.52 -10.85
C LEU A 167 0.19 -3.12 -11.22
N ASP A 168 -0.11 -3.16 -12.49
CA ASP A 168 -1.35 -3.72 -13.04
C ASP A 168 -1.04 -4.93 -13.92
N PRO A 169 -0.90 -6.14 -13.33
CA PRO A 169 -0.66 -7.34 -14.11
C PRO A 169 -1.89 -7.81 -14.91
N ILE A 170 -3.08 -7.23 -14.69
CA ILE A 170 -4.30 -7.57 -15.41
C ILE A 170 -4.28 -6.96 -16.81
N ASP A 171 -3.99 -5.65 -16.87
CA ASP A 171 -3.93 -4.90 -18.11
C ASP A 171 -2.48 -4.79 -18.67
N ASN A 172 -1.51 -5.49 -18.02
CA ASN A 172 -0.08 -5.47 -18.36
C ASN A 172 0.46 -4.04 -18.42
N ARG A 173 0.27 -3.28 -17.33
CA ARG A 173 0.67 -1.88 -17.18
C ARG A 173 1.37 -1.62 -15.86
N ALA A 174 2.21 -0.58 -15.83
CA ALA A 174 2.75 -0.02 -14.60
C ALA A 174 2.60 1.50 -14.60
N TYR A 175 2.34 2.06 -13.43
CA TYR A 175 2.25 3.49 -13.20
C TYR A 175 3.31 3.88 -12.19
N ILE A 176 4.23 4.75 -12.60
CA ILE A 176 5.34 5.21 -11.78
C ILE A 176 5.05 6.62 -11.31
N TYR A 177 5.03 6.79 -9.99
CA TYR A 177 4.75 8.06 -9.33
C TYR A 177 6.02 8.57 -8.67
N ARG A 178 6.34 9.86 -8.89
CA ARG A 178 7.42 10.59 -8.23
C ARG A 178 6.91 11.97 -7.81
N SER A 179 7.52 12.52 -6.76
CA SER A 179 7.19 13.88 -6.32
C SER A 179 7.52 14.89 -7.42
N SER A 180 6.60 15.80 -7.69
CA SER A 180 6.75 16.90 -8.65
C SER A 180 6.93 16.47 -10.12
N GLU A 181 6.64 15.21 -10.45
CA GLU A 181 6.68 14.70 -11.82
C GLU A 181 5.28 14.21 -12.25
N PRO A 182 4.96 14.29 -13.56
CA PRO A 182 3.79 13.62 -14.09
C PRO A 182 3.89 12.12 -13.90
N VAL A 183 2.74 11.47 -13.68
CA VAL A 183 2.68 10.00 -13.60
C VAL A 183 3.13 9.40 -14.93
N GLN A 184 4.14 8.54 -14.88
CA GLN A 184 4.59 7.80 -16.04
C GLN A 184 3.78 6.50 -16.16
N GLU A 185 3.02 6.36 -17.22
CA GLU A 185 2.30 5.13 -17.56
C GLU A 185 3.13 4.31 -18.57
N LEU A 186 3.38 3.04 -18.23
CA LEU A 186 4.11 2.10 -19.06
C LEU A 186 3.16 0.99 -19.52
N GLU A 187 3.07 0.79 -20.83
CA GLU A 187 2.36 -0.33 -21.42
C GLU A 187 3.32 -1.49 -21.68
N LYS A 188 2.96 -2.69 -21.24
CA LYS A 188 3.75 -3.92 -21.39
C LYS A 188 5.22 -3.74 -20.97
N PRO A 189 5.48 -3.20 -19.76
CA PRO A 189 6.84 -3.01 -19.32
C PRO A 189 7.55 -4.36 -19.18
N GLU A 190 8.81 -4.44 -19.58
CA GLU A 190 9.65 -5.60 -19.31
C GLU A 190 10.36 -5.45 -17.97
N VAL A 191 10.99 -4.30 -17.76
CA VAL A 191 11.77 -4.00 -16.55
C VAL A 191 11.37 -2.64 -16.00
N LEU A 192 11.19 -2.58 -14.69
CA LEU A 192 10.99 -1.34 -13.93
C LEU A 192 12.31 -0.96 -13.23
N ASN A 193 12.60 0.35 -13.21
CA ASN A 193 13.82 0.89 -12.62
C ASN A 193 13.50 1.74 -11.39
N GLY A 194 14.17 1.44 -10.27
CA GLY A 194 14.00 2.13 -8.99
C GLY A 194 14.80 3.45 -8.83
N ASP A 195 15.70 3.76 -9.78
CA ASP A 195 16.51 4.98 -9.70
C ASP A 195 15.68 6.27 -9.67
N PRO A 196 16.16 7.32 -9.00
CA PRO A 196 17.34 7.38 -8.13
C PRO A 196 17.06 6.96 -6.67
N VAL A 197 15.83 6.59 -6.32
CA VAL A 197 15.42 6.29 -4.92
C VAL A 197 15.99 4.95 -4.46
N LEU A 198 15.98 3.95 -5.36
CA LEU A 198 16.54 2.62 -5.15
C LEU A 198 17.67 2.40 -6.19
N PRO A 199 18.91 2.88 -5.93
CA PRO A 199 19.97 2.88 -6.93
C PRO A 199 20.29 1.47 -7.45
N GLY A 200 20.12 1.26 -8.76
CA GLY A 200 20.40 -0.02 -9.42
C GLY A 200 19.34 -1.11 -9.18
N PHE A 201 18.25 -0.82 -8.46
CA PHE A 201 17.15 -1.78 -8.33
C PHE A 201 16.38 -1.88 -9.66
N GLN A 202 16.29 -3.11 -10.16
CA GLN A 202 15.52 -3.44 -11.34
C GLN A 202 14.58 -4.61 -11.03
N PHE A 203 13.33 -4.49 -11.49
CA PHE A 203 12.32 -5.52 -11.32
C PHE A 203 11.78 -5.97 -12.68
N ASP A 204 11.91 -7.27 -12.99
CA ASP A 204 11.30 -7.87 -14.18
C ASP A 204 9.79 -8.00 -13.96
N PHE A 205 9.02 -7.17 -14.67
CA PHE A 205 7.57 -7.13 -14.53
C PHE A 205 6.89 -8.44 -14.92
N ARG A 206 7.52 -9.24 -15.80
CA ARG A 206 6.98 -10.54 -16.22
C ARG A 206 6.87 -11.56 -15.09
N GLU A 207 7.60 -11.37 -14.00
CA GLU A 207 7.53 -12.23 -12.82
C GLU A 207 6.16 -12.20 -12.09
N ILE A 208 5.33 -11.19 -12.39
CA ILE A 208 4.02 -11.00 -11.78
C ILE A 208 2.83 -11.10 -12.77
N LEU A 209 3.08 -11.43 -14.01
CA LEU A 209 2.02 -11.67 -15.01
C LEU A 209 1.31 -13.01 -14.78
#